data_e875c86dc86539d02c9d18d25b550c5f
#
_entry.id   e875c86dc86539d02c9d18d25b550c5f
#
_cell.length_a   1.000
_cell.length_b   1.000
_cell.length_c   1.000
_cell.angle_alpha   90.00
_cell.angle_beta   90.00
_cell.angle_gamma   90.00
#
_symmetry.space_group_name_H-M   'P 1'
#
loop_
_entity.id
_entity.type
_entity.pdbx_description
1 polymer ?
#
loop_
_entity_poly.entity_id
_entity_poly.type
_entity_poly.pdbx_seq_one_letter_code
_entity_poly.pdbx_strand_id
1 'polypeptide(L)'
;VELKIEHPTDTVARFSCILWGDSGSGKTTLAATAPGRKLFLMLDPDGDMSIRNMPDWHRINLSKESSVDIVKEGMKPDPYTLYTLLADFDTLIVDSLTKFSEHALQYAVRVAPKSSIEQPGLNGYGLRNICVSSLISNVLRITGALNKHVIFITHEKDADRNNDGAIISVGMLLGGQLPNITSKDISEVWNL
;
A
#
# COMPACT_ATOMS: atom_id res chain seq x y z
N VAL A 1 16.74 -0.56 27.18
CA VAL A 1 16.83 -1.24 25.87
C VAL A 1 18.09 -2.07 25.88
N GLU A 2 17.98 -3.37 25.75
CA GLU A 2 19.14 -4.25 25.60
C GLU A 2 19.54 -4.26 24.12
N LEU A 3 20.79 -3.85 23.86
CA LEU A 3 21.35 -3.86 22.50
C LEU A 3 21.93 -5.24 22.22
N LYS A 4 21.33 -5.95 21.26
CA LYS A 4 21.77 -7.27 20.83
C LYS A 4 22.51 -7.15 19.50
N ILE A 5 23.69 -7.75 19.42
CA ILE A 5 24.44 -7.86 18.15
C ILE A 5 23.99 -9.15 17.47
N GLU A 6 23.49 -9.03 16.25
CA GLU A 6 23.03 -10.16 15.43
C GLU A 6 23.91 -10.28 14.19
N HIS A 7 24.18 -11.51 13.78
CA HIS A 7 24.88 -11.75 12.51
C HIS A 7 23.88 -11.71 11.35
N PRO A 8 24.20 -11.09 10.20
CA PRO A 8 23.26 -10.98 9.07
C PRO A 8 22.69 -12.30 8.56
N THR A 9 23.43 -13.40 8.72
CA THR A 9 22.97 -14.76 8.34
C THR A 9 21.97 -15.37 9.31
N ASP A 10 21.81 -14.81 10.50
CA ASP A 10 20.88 -15.29 11.53
C ASP A 10 19.48 -14.73 11.35
N THR A 11 19.30 -13.79 10.41
CA THR A 11 18.01 -13.20 10.08
C THR A 11 17.47 -13.78 8.79
N VAL A 12 16.21 -14.22 8.80
CA VAL A 12 15.51 -14.59 7.56
C VAL A 12 15.34 -13.34 6.71
N ALA A 13 15.82 -13.38 5.47
CA ALA A 13 15.70 -12.26 4.56
C ALA A 13 14.23 -12.00 4.24
N ARG A 14 13.69 -10.89 4.74
CA ARG A 14 12.39 -10.35 4.36
C ARG A 14 12.57 -9.20 3.39
N PHE A 15 11.60 -8.98 2.53
CA PHE A 15 11.59 -7.81 1.66
C PHE A 15 10.31 -6.99 1.86
N SER A 16 10.40 -5.71 1.57
CA SER A 16 9.29 -4.81 1.33
C SER A 16 9.41 -4.23 -0.07
N CYS A 17 8.31 -4.25 -0.83
CA CYS A 17 8.31 -3.84 -2.23
C CYS A 17 7.11 -2.96 -2.56
N ILE A 18 7.30 -1.96 -3.44
CA ILE A 18 6.23 -1.30 -4.18
C ILE A 18 6.26 -1.78 -5.61
N LEU A 19 5.13 -2.31 -6.10
CA LEU A 19 4.88 -2.58 -7.50
C LEU A 19 3.99 -1.47 -8.06
N TRP A 20 4.46 -0.77 -9.08
CA TRP A 20 3.68 0.27 -9.74
C TRP A 20 3.72 0.13 -11.26
N GLY A 21 2.74 0.70 -11.96
CA GLY A 21 2.62 0.63 -13.40
C GLY A 21 1.16 0.77 -13.84
N ASP A 22 0.94 0.68 -15.14
CA ASP A 22 -0.37 0.81 -15.77
C ASP A 22 -1.38 -0.25 -15.31
N SER A 23 -2.66 0.04 -15.48
CA SER A 23 -3.70 -0.97 -15.29
C SER A 23 -3.48 -2.14 -16.27
N GLY A 24 -3.56 -3.38 -15.77
CA GLY A 24 -3.34 -4.57 -16.58
C GLY A 24 -1.87 -4.95 -16.81
N SER A 25 -0.88 -4.21 -16.27
CA SER A 25 0.55 -4.54 -16.40
C SER A 25 1.00 -5.81 -15.64
N GLY A 26 0.09 -6.45 -14.91
CA GLY A 26 0.38 -7.72 -14.22
C GLY A 26 0.84 -7.58 -12.76
N LYS A 27 0.70 -6.41 -12.14
CA LYS A 27 1.14 -6.16 -10.75
C LYS A 27 0.58 -7.16 -9.73
N THR A 28 -0.74 -7.35 -9.74
CA THR A 28 -1.43 -8.29 -8.85
C THR A 28 -0.99 -9.73 -9.12
N THR A 29 -0.82 -10.10 -10.41
CA THR A 29 -0.32 -11.42 -10.81
C THR A 29 1.11 -11.64 -10.31
N LEU A 30 2.00 -10.66 -10.48
CA LEU A 30 3.36 -10.75 -9.96
C LEU A 30 3.37 -10.83 -8.43
N ALA A 31 2.58 -10.01 -7.73
CA ALA A 31 2.47 -10.07 -6.28
C ALA A 31 2.00 -11.45 -5.78
N ALA A 32 1.12 -12.11 -6.52
CA ALA A 32 0.64 -13.45 -6.19
C ALA A 32 1.70 -14.56 -6.35
N THR A 33 2.84 -14.28 -7.00
CA THR A 33 4.00 -15.21 -7.05
C THR A 33 4.94 -15.07 -5.85
N ALA A 34 4.66 -14.16 -4.93
CA ALA A 34 5.47 -13.95 -3.73
C ALA A 34 5.60 -15.23 -2.88
N PRO A 35 6.64 -15.35 -2.05
CA PRO A 35 6.89 -16.54 -1.24
C PRO A 35 5.75 -16.87 -0.28
N GLY A 36 5.54 -18.16 -0.05
CA GLY A 36 4.67 -18.72 0.98
C GLY A 36 3.18 -18.42 0.76
N ARG A 37 2.42 -18.45 1.86
CA ARG A 37 0.99 -18.12 1.86
C ARG A 37 0.80 -16.61 1.82
N LYS A 38 -0.04 -16.15 0.91
CA LYS A 38 -0.28 -14.70 0.64
C LYS A 38 -1.62 -14.26 1.23
N LEU A 39 -1.62 -13.13 1.94
CA LEU A 39 -2.82 -12.42 2.35
C LEU A 39 -2.93 -11.11 1.58
N PHE A 40 -3.99 -10.95 0.81
CA PHE A 40 -4.31 -9.71 0.10
C PHE A 40 -5.30 -8.87 0.90
N LEU A 41 -4.97 -7.62 1.16
CA LEU A 41 -5.93 -6.59 1.54
C LEU A 41 -6.42 -5.91 0.26
N MET A 42 -7.60 -6.30 -0.21
CA MET A 42 -8.15 -5.83 -1.49
C MET A 42 -9.12 -4.68 -1.28
N LEU A 43 -8.76 -3.52 -1.82
CA LEU A 43 -9.59 -2.32 -1.81
C LEU A 43 -10.39 -2.14 -3.11
N ASP A 44 -10.01 -2.84 -4.18
CA ASP A 44 -10.75 -2.86 -5.44
C ASP A 44 -11.70 -4.06 -5.50
N PRO A 45 -12.96 -3.88 -5.97
CA PRO A 45 -13.97 -4.95 -5.99
C PRO A 45 -13.55 -6.19 -6.79
N ASP A 46 -12.90 -5.99 -7.92
CA ASP A 46 -12.56 -7.02 -8.90
C ASP A 46 -11.05 -7.30 -8.99
N GLY A 47 -10.28 -6.86 -8.01
CA GLY A 47 -8.82 -6.97 -8.00
C GLY A 47 -8.30 -8.42 -8.05
N ASP A 48 -9.13 -9.42 -7.67
CA ASP A 48 -8.75 -10.83 -7.65
C ASP A 48 -8.92 -11.58 -8.98
N MET A 49 -9.52 -10.98 -10.00
CA MET A 49 -9.85 -11.69 -11.23
C MET A 49 -8.64 -12.34 -11.92
N SER A 50 -7.49 -11.66 -11.91
CA SER A 50 -6.25 -12.13 -12.55
C SER A 50 -5.54 -13.24 -11.78
N ILE A 51 -5.84 -13.43 -10.50
CA ILE A 51 -5.15 -14.38 -9.61
C ILE A 51 -6.07 -15.50 -9.10
N ARG A 52 -7.33 -15.52 -9.50
CA ARG A 52 -8.36 -16.41 -8.96
C ARG A 52 -7.96 -17.89 -8.98
N ASN A 53 -7.19 -18.32 -9.96
CA ASN A 53 -6.74 -19.69 -10.13
C ASN A 53 -5.31 -19.96 -9.62
N MET A 54 -4.67 -18.97 -8.99
CA MET A 54 -3.33 -19.14 -8.41
C MET A 54 -3.42 -19.81 -7.04
N PRO A 55 -2.40 -20.58 -6.61
CA PRO A 55 -2.42 -21.27 -5.33
C PRO A 55 -2.04 -20.35 -4.15
N ASP A 56 -2.41 -20.79 -2.95
CA ASP A 56 -1.89 -20.28 -1.67
C ASP A 56 -2.10 -18.79 -1.41
N TRP A 57 -3.21 -18.21 -1.88
CA TRP A 57 -3.58 -16.85 -1.56
C TRP A 57 -4.96 -16.76 -0.88
N HIS A 58 -5.09 -15.76 -0.02
CA HIS A 58 -6.32 -15.44 0.69
C HIS A 58 -6.54 -13.93 0.60
N ARG A 59 -7.78 -13.47 0.79
CA ARG A 59 -8.09 -12.04 0.77
C ARG A 59 -8.97 -11.62 1.93
N ILE A 60 -8.76 -10.37 2.35
CA ILE A 60 -9.74 -9.57 3.07
C ILE A 60 -10.26 -8.56 2.05
N ASN A 61 -11.56 -8.64 1.74
CA ASN A 61 -12.18 -7.73 0.79
C ASN A 61 -12.68 -6.48 1.53
N LEU A 62 -12.02 -5.36 1.32
CA LEU A 62 -12.32 -4.07 1.92
C LEU A 62 -13.14 -3.15 0.98
N SER A 63 -13.46 -3.59 -0.23
CA SER A 63 -14.12 -2.74 -1.24
C SER A 63 -15.53 -2.27 -0.86
N LYS A 64 -16.17 -2.92 0.12
CA LYS A 64 -17.51 -2.57 0.61
C LYS A 64 -17.49 -1.76 1.90
N GLU A 65 -16.33 -1.61 2.51
CA GLU A 65 -16.19 -0.87 3.78
C GLU A 65 -16.23 0.64 3.54
N SER A 66 -16.63 1.39 4.55
CA SER A 66 -16.64 2.85 4.45
C SER A 66 -15.20 3.41 4.44
N SER A 67 -15.01 4.53 3.73
CA SER A 67 -13.70 5.22 3.74
C SER A 67 -13.24 5.61 5.14
N VAL A 68 -14.17 5.86 6.06
CA VAL A 68 -13.86 6.20 7.45
C VAL A 68 -13.27 5.00 8.18
N ASP A 69 -13.88 3.83 8.02
CA ASP A 69 -13.44 2.61 8.71
C ASP A 69 -12.12 2.10 8.14
N ILE A 70 -11.99 2.06 6.81
CA ILE A 70 -10.73 1.70 6.12
C ILE A 70 -9.56 2.57 6.61
N VAL A 71 -9.77 3.90 6.66
CA VAL A 71 -8.70 4.83 7.03
C VAL A 71 -8.38 4.77 8.51
N LYS A 72 -9.39 4.67 9.38
CA LYS A 72 -9.15 4.53 10.83
C LYS A 72 -8.38 3.26 11.15
N GLU A 73 -8.74 2.14 10.55
CA GLU A 73 -8.03 0.87 10.73
C GLU A 73 -6.61 0.96 10.19
N GLY A 74 -6.41 1.54 9.00
CA GLY A 74 -5.08 1.73 8.43
C GLY A 74 -4.16 2.64 9.26
N MET A 75 -4.72 3.70 9.89
CA MET A 75 -3.95 4.61 10.74
C MET A 75 -3.62 4.04 12.12
N LYS A 76 -4.53 3.23 12.68
CA LYS A 76 -4.38 2.64 14.01
C LYS A 76 -4.91 1.20 13.98
N PRO A 77 -4.25 0.30 13.25
CA PRO A 77 -4.66 -1.09 13.23
C PRO A 77 -4.56 -1.64 14.64
N ASP A 78 -5.57 -2.44 15.04
CA ASP A 78 -5.44 -3.22 16.26
C ASP A 78 -4.26 -4.19 16.10
N PRO A 79 -3.16 -4.01 16.83
CA PRO A 79 -1.98 -4.83 16.65
C PRO A 79 -2.29 -6.31 16.86
N TYR A 80 -3.11 -6.65 17.87
CA TYR A 80 -3.45 -8.02 18.18
C TYR A 80 -4.18 -8.72 17.03
N THR A 81 -5.18 -8.05 16.45
CA THR A 81 -5.92 -8.58 15.30
C THR A 81 -5.00 -8.80 14.10
N LEU A 82 -4.16 -7.82 13.76
CA LEU A 82 -3.28 -7.94 12.60
C LEU A 82 -2.15 -8.96 12.84
N TYR A 83 -1.61 -9.05 14.06
CA TYR A 83 -0.64 -10.09 14.43
C TYR A 83 -1.25 -11.48 14.29
N THR A 84 -2.48 -11.68 14.80
CA THR A 84 -3.19 -12.96 14.70
C THR A 84 -3.49 -13.33 13.24
N LEU A 85 -3.96 -12.37 12.45
CA LEU A 85 -4.23 -12.59 11.02
C LEU A 85 -2.96 -12.97 10.25
N LEU A 86 -1.83 -12.32 10.52
CA LEU A 86 -0.58 -12.57 9.80
C LEU A 86 0.19 -13.79 10.31
N ALA A 87 -0.23 -14.42 11.41
CA ALA A 87 0.46 -15.59 11.95
C ALA A 87 0.57 -16.72 10.90
N ASP A 88 -0.49 -16.93 10.14
CA ASP A 88 -0.60 -18.02 9.15
C ASP A 88 -0.15 -17.63 7.72
N PHE A 89 0.34 -16.43 7.52
CA PHE A 89 0.75 -15.92 6.20
C PHE A 89 2.21 -15.48 6.19
N ASP A 90 2.86 -15.62 5.04
CA ASP A 90 4.26 -15.27 4.84
C ASP A 90 4.42 -13.92 4.15
N THR A 91 3.45 -13.55 3.32
CA THR A 91 3.45 -12.30 2.55
C THR A 91 2.11 -11.57 2.70
N LEU A 92 2.17 -10.29 3.07
CA LEU A 92 1.04 -9.37 3.04
C LEU A 92 1.08 -8.53 1.77
N ILE A 93 -0.04 -8.44 1.05
CA ILE A 93 -0.18 -7.62 -0.15
C ILE A 93 -1.29 -6.59 0.08
N VAL A 94 -0.99 -5.30 -0.14
CA VAL A 94 -1.97 -4.21 -0.09
C VAL A 94 -2.30 -3.79 -1.52
N ASP A 95 -3.50 -4.15 -2.00
CA ASP A 95 -3.95 -3.89 -3.37
C ASP A 95 -5.25 -3.04 -3.37
N SER A 96 -5.16 -1.73 -3.55
CA SER A 96 -3.98 -0.93 -3.88
C SER A 96 -3.82 0.28 -2.96
N LEU A 97 -2.58 0.78 -2.83
CA LEU A 97 -2.33 2.06 -2.14
C LEU A 97 -3.01 3.24 -2.83
N THR A 98 -3.15 3.19 -4.15
CA THR A 98 -3.89 4.21 -4.92
C THR A 98 -5.32 4.30 -4.38
N LYS A 99 -5.99 3.16 -4.23
CA LYS A 99 -7.37 3.12 -3.71
C LYS A 99 -7.44 3.55 -2.25
N PHE A 100 -6.48 3.13 -1.43
CA PHE A 100 -6.40 3.63 -0.07
C PHE A 100 -6.21 5.16 -0.02
N SER A 101 -5.39 5.73 -0.91
CA SER A 101 -5.20 7.19 -1.01
C SER A 101 -6.49 7.93 -1.37
N GLU A 102 -7.35 7.35 -2.22
CA GLU A 102 -8.69 7.89 -2.52
C GLU A 102 -9.58 7.88 -1.26
N HIS A 103 -9.64 6.77 -0.54
CA HIS A 103 -10.38 6.69 0.73
C HIS A 103 -9.82 7.68 1.77
N ALA A 104 -8.50 7.82 1.84
CA ALA A 104 -7.86 8.79 2.72
C ALA A 104 -8.23 10.24 2.37
N LEU A 105 -8.35 10.58 1.07
CA LEU A 105 -8.82 11.90 0.65
C LEU A 105 -10.29 12.12 1.04
N GLN A 106 -11.16 11.14 0.80
CA GLN A 106 -12.57 11.22 1.20
C GLN A 106 -12.73 11.39 2.71
N TYR A 107 -11.95 10.69 3.50
CA TYR A 107 -11.88 10.87 4.94
C TYR A 107 -11.40 12.27 5.32
N ALA A 108 -10.28 12.69 4.72
CA ALA A 108 -9.65 13.97 5.03
C ALA A 108 -10.56 15.17 4.80
N VAL A 109 -11.31 15.20 3.69
CA VAL A 109 -12.22 16.31 3.41
C VAL A 109 -13.46 16.35 4.32
N ARG A 110 -13.80 15.23 4.96
CA ARG A 110 -14.88 15.19 5.96
C ARG A 110 -14.47 15.76 7.31
N VAL A 111 -13.19 15.65 7.66
CA VAL A 111 -12.67 16.03 8.98
C VAL A 111 -11.83 17.32 8.96
N ALA A 112 -11.25 17.67 7.82
CA ALA A 112 -10.43 18.88 7.69
C ALA A 112 -11.33 20.13 7.49
N PRO A 113 -11.11 21.19 8.27
CA PRO A 113 -11.88 22.42 8.13
C PRO A 113 -11.75 23.02 6.72
N LYS A 114 -12.87 23.49 6.16
CA LYS A 114 -12.94 24.18 4.86
C LYS A 114 -12.45 23.34 3.66
N SER A 115 -12.50 22.01 3.77
CA SER A 115 -12.14 21.08 2.68
C SER A 115 -13.40 20.49 2.05
N SER A 116 -13.37 20.24 0.73
CA SER A 116 -14.36 19.44 0.00
C SER A 116 -13.64 18.52 -0.99
N ILE A 117 -14.36 17.61 -1.62
CA ILE A 117 -13.77 16.73 -2.66
C ILE A 117 -13.28 17.55 -3.85
N GLU A 118 -14.05 18.56 -4.28
CA GLU A 118 -13.70 19.44 -5.39
C GLU A 118 -12.54 20.40 -5.04
N GLN A 119 -12.43 20.77 -3.78
CA GLN A 119 -11.43 21.69 -3.25
C GLN A 119 -10.85 21.20 -1.94
N PRO A 120 -10.03 20.15 -1.94
CA PRO A 120 -9.46 19.58 -0.71
C PRO A 120 -8.54 20.55 0.04
N GLY A 121 -7.91 21.47 -0.70
CA GLY A 121 -6.94 22.41 -0.14
C GLY A 121 -5.72 21.75 0.50
N LEU A 122 -4.83 22.54 1.08
CA LEU A 122 -3.62 22.05 1.73
C LEU A 122 -3.93 21.13 2.92
N ASN A 123 -4.98 21.43 3.69
CA ASN A 123 -5.38 20.64 4.85
C ASN A 123 -5.89 19.24 4.46
N GLY A 124 -6.73 19.15 3.42
CA GLY A 124 -7.24 17.87 2.92
C GLY A 124 -6.13 17.00 2.35
N TYR A 125 -5.29 17.56 1.49
CA TYR A 125 -4.15 16.82 0.94
C TYR A 125 -3.10 16.47 2.00
N GLY A 126 -2.83 17.36 2.95
CA GLY A 126 -1.92 17.10 4.06
C GLY A 126 -2.39 15.93 4.91
N LEU A 127 -3.67 15.91 5.30
CA LEU A 127 -4.25 14.82 6.11
C LEU A 127 -4.29 13.49 5.32
N ARG A 128 -4.64 13.51 4.02
CA ARG A 128 -4.52 12.34 3.16
C ARG A 128 -3.11 11.75 3.21
N ASN A 129 -2.08 12.58 3.07
CA ASN A 129 -0.70 12.13 3.08
C ASN A 129 -0.32 11.49 4.43
N ILE A 130 -0.76 12.08 5.54
CA ILE A 130 -0.58 11.51 6.88
C ILE A 130 -1.25 10.14 6.98
N CYS A 131 -2.48 9.97 6.49
CA CYS A 131 -3.18 8.69 6.50
C CYS A 131 -2.42 7.61 5.74
N VAL A 132 -1.97 7.90 4.51
CA VAL A 132 -1.23 6.94 3.67
C VAL A 132 0.12 6.58 4.30
N SER A 133 0.88 7.57 4.77
CA SER A 133 2.17 7.31 5.43
C SER A 133 1.99 6.49 6.72
N SER A 134 0.92 6.74 7.49
CA SER A 134 0.61 5.98 8.70
C SER A 134 0.29 4.52 8.39
N LEU A 135 -0.49 4.24 7.34
CA LEU A 135 -0.75 2.87 6.90
C LEU A 135 0.56 2.15 6.58
N ILE A 136 1.38 2.75 5.72
CA ILE A 136 2.65 2.14 5.30
C ILE A 136 3.55 1.86 6.50
N SER A 137 3.76 2.86 7.37
CA SER A 137 4.61 2.72 8.56
C SER A 137 4.08 1.63 9.51
N ASN A 138 2.77 1.56 9.74
CA ASN A 138 2.16 0.53 10.58
C ASN A 138 2.35 -0.87 9.98
N VAL A 139 2.08 -1.03 8.68
CA VAL A 139 2.24 -2.29 7.98
C VAL A 139 3.71 -2.74 8.02
N LEU A 140 4.66 -1.86 7.69
CA LEU A 140 6.10 -2.16 7.73
C LEU A 140 6.57 -2.54 9.15
N ARG A 141 6.09 -1.84 10.18
CA ARG A 141 6.42 -2.14 11.58
C ARG A 141 5.91 -3.52 11.98
N ILE A 142 4.66 -3.86 11.66
CA ILE A 142 4.04 -5.13 12.05
C ILE A 142 4.65 -6.29 11.27
N THR A 143 4.75 -6.17 9.95
CA THR A 143 5.38 -7.21 9.11
C THR A 143 6.85 -7.40 9.47
N GLY A 144 7.54 -6.29 9.84
CA GLY A 144 8.90 -6.33 10.36
C GLY A 144 9.04 -7.12 11.64
N ALA A 145 8.18 -6.85 12.62
CA ALA A 145 8.20 -7.56 13.91
C ALA A 145 7.87 -9.06 13.78
N LEU A 146 7.08 -9.43 12.76
CA LEU A 146 6.71 -10.82 12.47
C LEU A 146 7.65 -11.50 11.46
N ASN A 147 8.64 -10.79 10.95
CA ASN A 147 9.53 -11.25 9.88
C ASN A 147 8.78 -11.71 8.61
N LYS A 148 7.77 -10.96 8.18
CA LYS A 148 6.94 -11.25 7.00
C LYS A 148 7.30 -10.32 5.84
N HIS A 149 7.11 -10.81 4.61
CA HIS A 149 7.22 -10.00 3.40
C HIS A 149 6.03 -9.05 3.27
N VAL A 150 6.23 -7.92 2.59
CA VAL A 150 5.13 -7.02 2.26
C VAL A 150 5.28 -6.46 0.85
N ILE A 151 4.16 -6.41 0.13
CA ILE A 151 4.07 -5.81 -1.20
C ILE A 151 2.93 -4.79 -1.19
N PHE A 152 3.25 -3.58 -1.61
CA PHE A 152 2.27 -2.54 -1.88
C PHE A 152 2.09 -2.40 -3.39
N ILE A 153 0.84 -2.40 -3.86
CA ILE A 153 0.52 -2.18 -5.26
C ILE A 153 0.00 -0.75 -5.42
N THR A 154 0.47 -0.05 -6.45
CA THR A 154 -0.03 1.27 -6.82
C THR A 154 -0.13 1.39 -8.35
N HIS A 155 -1.04 2.24 -8.82
CA HIS A 155 -1.19 2.52 -10.24
C HIS A 155 -0.17 3.58 -10.70
N GLU A 156 0.05 3.61 -11.99
CA GLU A 156 0.80 4.65 -12.65
C GLU A 156 -0.07 5.90 -12.82
N LYS A 157 0.53 7.07 -12.63
CA LYS A 157 -0.04 8.35 -13.00
C LYS A 157 0.07 8.52 -14.52
N ASP A 158 -0.89 9.17 -15.14
CA ASP A 158 -0.77 9.61 -16.54
C ASP A 158 0.57 10.31 -16.75
N ALA A 159 1.26 9.92 -17.82
CA ALA A 159 2.56 10.47 -18.15
C ALA A 159 2.51 11.98 -18.35
N ASP A 160 3.37 12.72 -17.67
CA ASP A 160 3.55 14.13 -17.95
C ASP A 160 4.23 14.27 -19.31
N ARG A 161 3.68 15.13 -20.18
CA ARG A 161 4.19 15.34 -21.55
C ARG A 161 4.56 16.81 -21.77
N ASN A 162 5.57 17.03 -22.61
CA ASN A 162 5.91 18.37 -23.08
C ASN A 162 4.93 18.84 -24.19
N ASN A 163 5.13 20.06 -24.68
CA ASN A 163 4.30 20.66 -25.75
C ASN A 163 4.35 19.85 -27.05
N ASP A 164 5.39 19.08 -27.29
CA ASP A 164 5.58 18.25 -28.49
C ASP A 164 5.01 16.81 -28.28
N GLY A 165 4.38 16.54 -27.13
CA GLY A 165 3.80 15.25 -26.79
C GLY A 165 4.80 14.20 -26.26
N ALA A 166 6.08 14.54 -26.13
CA ALA A 166 7.08 13.63 -25.57
C ALA A 166 6.89 13.47 -24.06
N ILE A 167 7.04 12.23 -23.57
CA ILE A 167 6.95 11.93 -22.14
C ILE A 167 8.11 12.58 -21.40
N ILE A 168 7.80 13.40 -20.40
CA ILE A 168 8.76 14.04 -19.50
C ILE A 168 8.95 13.21 -18.24
N SER A 169 7.86 12.71 -17.66
CA SER A 169 7.93 11.88 -16.46
C SER A 169 6.74 10.92 -16.37
N VAL A 170 6.99 9.80 -15.71
CA VAL A 170 5.99 8.84 -15.23
C VAL A 170 6.20 8.65 -13.73
N GLY A 171 5.18 8.20 -13.01
CA GLY A 171 5.32 7.97 -11.58
C GLY A 171 4.10 7.31 -10.96
N MET A 172 4.21 7.01 -9.67
CA MET A 172 3.12 6.40 -8.91
C MET A 172 1.93 7.36 -8.73
N LEU A 173 0.72 6.84 -8.90
CA LEU A 173 -0.53 7.58 -8.68
C LEU A 173 -0.85 7.66 -7.18
N LEU A 174 -0.02 8.37 -6.42
CA LEU A 174 -0.23 8.61 -4.99
C LEU A 174 -0.44 10.09 -4.66
N GLY A 175 -0.09 10.96 -5.60
CA GLY A 175 -0.24 12.42 -5.49
C GLY A 175 0.75 13.11 -4.55
N GLY A 176 1.14 14.33 -4.91
CA GLY A 176 2.03 15.20 -4.11
C GLY A 176 3.37 14.56 -3.78
N GLN A 177 3.80 14.65 -2.54
CA GLN A 177 5.10 14.13 -2.05
C GLN A 177 5.06 12.64 -1.67
N LEU A 178 3.89 11.99 -1.70
CA LEU A 178 3.77 10.59 -1.27
C LEU A 178 4.71 9.64 -2.00
N PRO A 179 4.91 9.70 -3.34
CA PRO A 179 5.84 8.81 -4.03
C PRO A 179 7.26 8.87 -3.43
N ASN A 180 7.73 10.06 -3.12
CA ASN A 180 9.07 10.28 -2.55
C ASN A 180 9.18 9.84 -1.09
N ILE A 181 8.10 9.98 -0.32
CA ILE A 181 8.07 9.57 1.09
C ILE A 181 8.02 8.05 1.18
N THR A 182 7.11 7.42 0.44
CA THR A 182 6.88 5.98 0.51
C THR A 182 8.08 5.16 0.02
N SER A 183 8.76 5.62 -1.03
CA SER A 183 9.92 4.90 -1.57
C SER A 183 11.15 4.90 -0.64
N LYS A 184 11.21 5.77 0.38
CA LYS A 184 12.34 5.82 1.32
C LYS A 184 12.30 4.73 2.38
N ASP A 185 11.10 4.29 2.74
CA ASP A 185 10.89 3.33 3.84
C ASP A 185 10.78 1.88 3.35
N ILE A 186 10.81 1.67 2.03
CA ILE A 186 10.58 0.39 1.37
C ILE A 186 11.84 -0.06 0.67
N SER A 187 12.17 -1.36 0.81
CA SER A 187 13.44 -1.91 0.33
C SER A 187 13.58 -1.85 -1.19
N GLU A 188 12.49 -2.05 -1.93
CA GLU A 188 12.50 -2.16 -3.38
C GLU A 188 11.32 -1.45 -4.03
N VAL A 189 11.54 -0.85 -5.18
CA VAL A 189 10.52 -0.16 -5.97
C VAL A 189 10.62 -0.64 -7.41
N TRP A 190 9.57 -1.31 -7.90
CA TRP A 190 9.53 -1.91 -9.24
C TRP A 190 8.44 -1.26 -10.08
N ASN A 191 8.80 -0.92 -11.31
CA ASN A 191 7.88 -0.50 -12.37
C ASN A 191 7.63 -1.68 -13.32
N LEU A 192 6.35 -1.86 -13.71
CA LEU A 192 5.87 -2.95 -14.56
C LEU A 192 5.18 -2.41 -15.80
#